data_dfea1735522c32233b0897ee849752bd
#
_entry.id   dfea1735522c32233b0897ee849752bd
#
_cell.length_a   1.000
_cell.length_b   1.000
_cell.length_c   1.000
_cell.angle_alpha   90.00
_cell.angle_beta   90.00
_cell.angle_gamma   90.00
#
_symmetry.space_group_name_H-M   'P 1'
#
loop_
_entity.id
_entity.type
_entity.pdbx_description
1 polymer ?
#
loop_
_entity_poly.entity_id
_entity_poly.type
_entity_poly.pdbx_seq_one_letter_code
_entity_poly.pdbx_strand_id
1 'polypeptide(L)'
;SSKNKIVKIKNQYPYKNFNFSDFNEFSSLINKLTGKYFSIDSSTCSVFNESIIKSKFNCKSSVDPCYEMKAIKNQTEIKNMVKTHIYDGAALTKFIYWIKNNKKFNFTEIDAEKKLEKFRKQNINYLYPSFNTIAGSGPNSAIIHYRANKLSQRKIKKNDIFLCDSGGQYKYGTTDVTRTLCFNKPPKKIKDIFTRVLKGHIAVANTNLNKKKTGKIIDKSARY
;
A
#
# COMPACT_ATOMS: atom_id res chain seq x y z
N SER A 1 -1.04 10.17 27.05
CA SER A 1 0.15 9.39 27.45
C SER A 1 0.07 7.96 26.89
N SER A 2 1.21 7.30 26.70
CA SER A 2 1.30 5.91 26.23
C SER A 2 0.53 4.94 27.14
N LYS A 3 0.54 5.17 28.45
CA LYS A 3 -0.21 4.36 29.44
C LYS A 3 -1.72 4.31 29.15
N ASN A 4 -2.34 5.44 28.81
CA ASN A 4 -3.78 5.47 28.48
C ASN A 4 -4.10 4.68 27.19
N LYS A 5 -3.17 4.67 26.21
CA LYS A 5 -3.31 3.85 25.00
C LYS A 5 -3.24 2.35 25.32
N ILE A 6 -2.29 1.95 26.18
CA ILE A 6 -2.13 0.56 26.62
C ILE A 6 -3.38 0.07 27.35
N VAL A 7 -3.93 0.86 28.27
CA VAL A 7 -5.19 0.52 28.98
C VAL A 7 -6.34 0.33 28.00
N LYS A 8 -6.46 1.24 27.01
CA LYS A 8 -7.50 1.15 25.97
C LYS A 8 -7.35 -0.12 25.13
N ILE A 9 -6.13 -0.48 24.76
CA ILE A 9 -5.84 -1.70 23.98
C ILE A 9 -6.16 -2.95 24.82
N LYS A 10 -5.73 -3.01 26.07
CA LYS A 10 -6.04 -4.13 27.00
C LYS A 10 -7.55 -4.35 27.14
N ASN A 11 -8.32 -3.28 27.27
CA ASN A 11 -9.78 -3.36 27.39
C ASN A 11 -10.46 -3.78 26.08
N GLN A 12 -9.89 -3.41 24.95
CA GLN A 12 -10.42 -3.76 23.63
C GLN A 12 -10.07 -5.20 23.22
N TYR A 13 -8.94 -5.73 23.69
CA TYR A 13 -8.44 -7.06 23.37
C TYR A 13 -8.06 -7.82 24.66
N PRO A 14 -9.04 -8.41 25.36
CA PRO A 14 -8.83 -9.07 26.66
C PRO A 14 -8.19 -10.47 26.49
N TYR A 15 -7.16 -10.60 25.66
CA TYR A 15 -6.44 -11.86 25.52
C TYR A 15 -5.54 -12.10 26.74
N LYS A 16 -5.80 -13.17 27.49
CA LYS A 16 -5.06 -13.54 28.72
C LYS A 16 -3.56 -13.78 28.50
N ASN A 17 -3.14 -14.03 27.26
CA ASN A 17 -1.77 -14.43 26.92
C ASN A 17 -0.91 -13.28 26.36
N PHE A 18 -1.39 -12.03 26.40
CA PHE A 18 -0.65 -10.87 25.91
C PHE A 18 -0.23 -9.97 27.06
N ASN A 19 1.07 -9.69 27.14
CA ASN A 19 1.63 -8.67 28.00
C ASN A 19 1.84 -7.38 27.22
N PHE A 20 1.32 -6.28 27.71
CA PHE A 20 1.47 -4.96 27.13
C PHE A 20 2.38 -4.14 28.04
N SER A 21 3.46 -3.62 27.50
CA SER A 21 4.42 -2.77 28.20
C SER A 21 4.64 -1.47 27.45
N ASP A 22 5.06 -0.43 28.15
CA ASP A 22 5.50 0.81 27.52
C ASP A 22 6.82 0.57 26.79
N PHE A 23 7.00 1.22 25.63
CA PHE A 23 8.24 1.11 24.87
C PHE A 23 9.47 1.56 25.68
N ASN A 24 9.31 2.50 26.59
CA ASN A 24 10.39 2.96 27.48
C ASN A 24 10.86 1.87 28.47
N GLU A 25 10.06 0.82 28.66
CA GLU A 25 10.42 -0.34 29.50
C GLU A 25 11.24 -1.40 28.74
N PHE A 26 11.52 -1.19 27.44
CA PHE A 26 12.19 -2.18 26.60
C PHE A 26 13.52 -2.68 27.20
N SER A 27 14.40 -1.77 27.62
CA SER A 27 15.67 -2.13 28.24
C SER A 27 15.51 -2.98 29.51
N SER A 28 14.56 -2.58 30.38
CA SER A 28 14.28 -3.32 31.61
C SER A 28 13.69 -4.71 31.36
N LEU A 29 12.88 -4.84 30.31
CA LEU A 29 12.31 -6.13 29.88
C LEU A 29 13.40 -7.04 29.32
N ILE A 30 14.29 -6.53 28.46
CA ILE A 30 15.44 -7.29 27.95
C ILE A 30 16.31 -7.78 29.12
N ASN A 31 16.53 -6.94 30.13
CA ASN A 31 17.32 -7.30 31.31
C ASN A 31 16.69 -8.40 32.18
N LYS A 32 15.38 -8.60 32.13
CA LYS A 32 14.67 -9.68 32.85
C LYS A 32 14.72 -11.02 32.12
N LEU A 33 14.99 -11.03 30.81
CA LEU A 33 15.07 -12.29 30.04
C LEU A 33 16.30 -13.09 30.45
N THR A 34 16.20 -14.39 30.38
CA THR A 34 17.29 -15.34 30.65
C THR A 34 17.72 -16.03 29.36
N GLY A 35 18.94 -16.50 29.29
CA GLY A 35 19.49 -17.20 28.13
C GLY A 35 20.85 -16.66 27.72
N LYS A 36 21.48 -17.33 26.75
CA LYS A 36 22.81 -16.97 26.20
C LYS A 36 22.70 -16.27 24.85
N TYR A 37 21.70 -16.63 24.05
CA TYR A 37 21.54 -16.17 22.67
C TYR A 37 20.21 -15.42 22.50
N PHE A 38 20.23 -14.40 21.62
CA PHE A 38 19.07 -13.67 21.18
C PHE A 38 19.07 -13.57 19.67
N SER A 39 17.95 -13.89 19.04
CA SER A 39 17.82 -13.76 17.57
C SER A 39 17.28 -12.39 17.21
N ILE A 40 17.94 -11.73 16.27
CA ILE A 40 17.52 -10.43 15.73
C ILE A 40 17.56 -10.47 14.20
N ASP A 41 16.66 -9.75 13.57
CA ASP A 41 16.78 -9.42 12.15
C ASP A 41 17.54 -8.10 12.02
N SER A 42 18.81 -8.19 11.65
CA SER A 42 19.70 -7.01 11.54
C SER A 42 19.27 -6.03 10.44
N SER A 43 18.41 -6.43 9.52
CA SER A 43 17.89 -5.55 8.46
C SER A 43 16.78 -4.61 8.94
N THR A 44 16.10 -4.97 10.02
CA THR A 44 14.94 -4.24 10.55
C THR A 44 15.09 -3.81 12.01
N CYS A 45 16.01 -4.42 12.76
CA CYS A 45 16.29 -4.01 14.13
C CYS A 45 17.01 -2.66 14.14
N SER A 46 16.52 -1.70 14.93
CA SER A 46 17.22 -0.42 15.11
C SER A 46 18.55 -0.63 15.84
N VAL A 47 19.56 0.16 15.49
CA VAL A 47 20.89 0.14 16.14
C VAL A 47 20.76 0.30 17.65
N PHE A 48 19.86 1.16 18.11
CA PHE A 48 19.58 1.38 19.54
C PHE A 48 19.09 0.09 20.23
N ASN A 49 18.08 -0.59 19.67
CA ASN A 49 17.58 -1.84 20.24
C ASN A 49 18.61 -2.95 20.19
N GLU A 50 19.33 -3.04 19.07
CA GLU A 50 20.42 -4.01 18.91
C GLU A 50 21.51 -3.82 19.96
N SER A 51 21.93 -2.58 20.28
CA SER A 51 22.92 -2.30 21.29
C SER A 51 22.47 -2.74 22.69
N ILE A 52 21.20 -2.50 23.03
CA ILE A 52 20.62 -2.96 24.32
C ILE A 52 20.62 -4.49 24.39
N ILE A 53 20.25 -5.17 23.31
CA ILE A 53 20.22 -6.65 23.30
C ILE A 53 21.63 -7.21 23.40
N LYS A 54 22.58 -6.66 22.62
CA LYS A 54 23.99 -7.08 22.60
C LYS A 54 24.71 -6.84 23.93
N SER A 55 24.28 -5.90 24.77
CA SER A 55 24.87 -5.70 26.09
C SER A 55 24.63 -6.89 27.04
N LYS A 56 23.65 -7.75 26.73
CA LYS A 56 23.30 -8.90 27.57
C LYS A 56 23.42 -10.26 26.87
N PHE A 57 23.17 -10.32 25.56
CA PHE A 57 23.05 -11.57 24.82
C PHE A 57 24.05 -11.66 23.65
N ASN A 58 24.48 -12.88 23.31
CA ASN A 58 25.11 -13.17 22.05
C ASN A 58 24.06 -13.14 20.92
N CYS A 59 24.06 -12.12 20.08
CA CYS A 59 23.08 -11.97 19.02
C CYS A 59 23.39 -12.89 17.83
N LYS A 60 22.35 -13.59 17.36
CA LYS A 60 22.36 -14.32 16.09
C LYS A 60 21.49 -13.58 15.09
N SER A 61 22.01 -13.28 13.90
CA SER A 61 21.21 -12.69 12.83
C SER A 61 20.37 -13.76 12.15
N SER A 62 19.07 -13.50 12.04
CA SER A 62 18.12 -14.33 11.29
C SER A 62 16.99 -13.44 10.75
N VAL A 63 16.37 -13.86 9.68
CA VAL A 63 15.16 -13.19 9.18
C VAL A 63 14.05 -13.27 10.23
N ASP A 64 13.32 -12.18 10.44
CA ASP A 64 12.18 -12.16 11.35
C ASP A 64 11.12 -13.18 10.88
N PRO A 65 10.80 -14.22 11.69
CA PRO A 65 9.82 -15.23 11.33
C PRO A 65 8.41 -14.65 11.08
N CYS A 66 8.11 -13.49 11.62
CA CYS A 66 6.83 -12.81 11.39
C CYS A 66 6.64 -12.45 9.90
N TYR A 67 7.70 -12.26 9.12
CA TYR A 67 7.58 -12.00 7.68
C TYR A 67 6.92 -13.17 6.94
N GLU A 68 7.38 -14.39 7.17
CA GLU A 68 6.80 -15.58 6.53
C GLU A 68 5.38 -15.85 7.03
N MET A 69 5.15 -15.76 8.35
CA MET A 69 3.83 -15.93 8.95
C MET A 69 2.83 -14.91 8.41
N LYS A 70 3.25 -13.66 8.23
CA LYS A 70 2.42 -12.56 7.70
C LYS A 70 2.20 -12.69 6.19
N ALA A 71 3.15 -13.26 5.46
CA ALA A 71 3.05 -13.44 4.01
C ALA A 71 1.96 -14.45 3.64
N ILE A 72 1.74 -15.48 4.46
CA ILE A 72 0.72 -16.51 4.23
C ILE A 72 -0.57 -16.11 4.95
N LYS A 73 -1.56 -15.61 4.20
CA LYS A 73 -2.83 -15.13 4.74
C LYS A 73 -3.75 -16.28 5.12
N ASN A 74 -4.41 -16.18 6.26
CA ASN A 74 -5.46 -17.11 6.66
C ASN A 74 -6.79 -16.80 5.93
N GLN A 75 -7.78 -17.69 6.10
CA GLN A 75 -9.08 -17.55 5.42
C GLN A 75 -9.84 -16.27 5.79
N THR A 76 -9.71 -15.81 7.02
CA THR A 76 -10.34 -14.56 7.48
C THR A 76 -9.70 -13.35 6.81
N GLU A 77 -8.38 -13.31 6.71
CA GLU A 77 -7.63 -12.26 6.03
C GLU A 77 -7.97 -12.23 4.53
N ILE A 78 -8.05 -13.40 3.88
CA ILE A 78 -8.42 -13.50 2.45
C ILE A 78 -9.85 -12.96 2.22
N LYS A 79 -10.83 -13.42 2.99
CA LYS A 79 -12.23 -12.94 2.89
C LYS A 79 -12.33 -11.42 3.08
N ASN A 80 -11.63 -10.90 4.07
CA ASN A 80 -11.62 -9.48 4.35
C ASN A 80 -10.90 -8.67 3.28
N MET A 81 -9.82 -9.18 2.70
CA MET A 81 -9.12 -8.55 1.59
C MET A 81 -10.03 -8.45 0.35
N VAL A 82 -10.71 -9.53 -0.02
CA VAL A 82 -11.69 -9.53 -1.13
C VAL A 82 -12.78 -8.48 -0.88
N LYS A 83 -13.38 -8.48 0.31
CA LYS A 83 -14.43 -7.52 0.69
C LYS A 83 -13.94 -6.08 0.64
N THR A 84 -12.72 -5.83 1.10
CA THR A 84 -12.09 -4.50 1.07
C THR A 84 -11.89 -4.02 -0.37
N HIS A 85 -11.45 -4.89 -1.28
CA HIS A 85 -11.30 -4.55 -2.70
C HIS A 85 -12.65 -4.27 -3.38
N ILE A 86 -13.73 -4.92 -2.98
CA ILE A 86 -15.08 -4.59 -3.47
C ILE A 86 -15.48 -3.18 -3.02
N TYR A 87 -15.23 -2.81 -1.78
CA TYR A 87 -15.54 -1.48 -1.26
C TYR A 87 -14.72 -0.38 -1.95
N ASP A 88 -13.41 -0.61 -2.09
CA ASP A 88 -12.53 0.34 -2.76
C ASP A 88 -12.84 0.45 -4.24
N GLY A 89 -13.12 -0.68 -4.89
CA GLY A 89 -13.56 -0.74 -6.29
C GLY A 89 -14.83 0.06 -6.54
N ALA A 90 -15.80 0.03 -5.62
CA ALA A 90 -17.00 0.85 -5.71
C ALA A 90 -16.66 2.35 -5.61
N ALA A 91 -15.76 2.75 -4.71
CA ALA A 91 -15.32 4.14 -4.59
C ALA A 91 -14.56 4.61 -5.85
N LEU A 92 -13.66 3.77 -6.36
CA LEU A 92 -12.92 4.04 -7.60
C LEU A 92 -13.87 4.12 -8.81
N THR A 93 -14.86 3.26 -8.91
CA THR A 93 -15.86 3.30 -9.99
C THR A 93 -16.66 4.60 -9.97
N LYS A 94 -17.10 5.04 -8.79
CA LYS A 94 -17.76 6.36 -8.62
C LYS A 94 -16.86 7.50 -9.05
N PHE A 95 -15.56 7.41 -8.72
CA PHE A 95 -14.58 8.40 -9.14
C PHE A 95 -14.38 8.41 -10.65
N ILE A 96 -14.22 7.25 -11.29
CA ILE A 96 -14.09 7.14 -12.75
C ILE A 96 -15.34 7.70 -13.46
N TYR A 97 -16.51 7.37 -12.96
CA TYR A 97 -17.75 7.94 -13.47
C TYR A 97 -17.76 9.47 -13.35
N TRP A 98 -17.42 9.98 -12.18
CA TRP A 98 -17.40 11.42 -11.93
C TRP A 98 -16.40 12.14 -12.85
N ILE A 99 -15.16 11.66 -12.96
CA ILE A 99 -14.12 12.35 -13.72
C ILE A 99 -14.39 12.30 -15.23
N LYS A 100 -14.94 11.20 -15.73
CA LYS A 100 -15.29 11.05 -17.17
C LYS A 100 -16.52 11.86 -17.58
N ASN A 101 -17.46 12.08 -16.67
CA ASN A 101 -18.71 12.80 -16.96
C ASN A 101 -18.66 14.29 -16.55
N ASN A 102 -17.54 14.77 -16.03
CA ASN A 102 -17.39 16.18 -15.68
C ASN A 102 -17.09 17.03 -16.93
N LYS A 103 -18.18 17.53 -17.56
CA LYS A 103 -18.09 18.28 -18.83
C LYS A 103 -17.27 19.58 -18.75
N LYS A 104 -17.16 20.19 -17.57
CA LYS A 104 -16.50 21.50 -17.39
C LYS A 104 -14.98 21.40 -17.31
N PHE A 105 -14.40 20.23 -17.01
CA PHE A 105 -12.95 20.04 -16.80
C PHE A 105 -12.27 21.17 -16.01
N ASN A 106 -12.96 21.74 -15.03
CA ASN A 106 -12.43 22.82 -14.20
C ASN A 106 -11.97 22.29 -12.84
N PHE A 107 -11.04 21.34 -12.86
CA PHE A 107 -10.45 20.74 -11.67
C PHE A 107 -9.00 20.35 -11.93
N THR A 108 -8.22 20.29 -10.87
CA THR A 108 -6.80 19.98 -10.88
C THR A 108 -6.54 18.53 -10.48
N GLU A 109 -5.28 18.10 -10.58
CA GLU A 109 -4.82 16.80 -10.09
C GLU A 109 -5.11 16.63 -8.59
N ILE A 110 -4.90 17.69 -7.78
CA ILE A 110 -5.22 17.68 -6.35
C ILE A 110 -6.72 17.56 -6.10
N ASP A 111 -7.55 18.21 -6.93
CA ASP A 111 -9.00 18.09 -6.80
C ASP A 111 -9.47 16.68 -7.12
N ALA A 112 -8.86 16.02 -8.11
CA ALA A 112 -9.12 14.63 -8.43
C ALA A 112 -8.75 13.68 -7.28
N GLU A 113 -7.56 13.87 -6.68
CA GLU A 113 -7.12 13.12 -5.50
C GLU A 113 -8.12 13.27 -4.35
N LYS A 114 -8.45 14.51 -3.97
CA LYS A 114 -9.43 14.81 -2.90
C LYS A 114 -10.81 14.21 -3.19
N LYS A 115 -11.22 14.21 -4.45
CA LYS A 115 -12.52 13.65 -4.84
C LYS A 115 -12.57 12.14 -4.67
N LEU A 116 -11.50 11.43 -5.07
CA LEU A 116 -11.39 10.00 -4.87
C LEU A 116 -11.40 9.64 -3.38
N GLU A 117 -10.62 10.36 -2.58
CA GLU A 117 -10.61 10.15 -1.12
C GLU A 117 -11.99 10.41 -0.50
N LYS A 118 -12.73 11.44 -0.97
CA LYS A 118 -14.10 11.69 -0.53
C LYS A 118 -15.03 10.50 -0.81
N PHE A 119 -14.88 9.81 -1.94
CA PHE A 119 -15.65 8.60 -2.22
C PHE A 119 -15.25 7.44 -1.31
N ARG A 120 -13.96 7.26 -1.00
CA ARG A 120 -13.48 6.24 -0.05
C ARG A 120 -14.00 6.48 1.37
N LYS A 121 -14.00 7.74 1.82
CA LYS A 121 -14.53 8.16 3.14
C LYS A 121 -16.01 7.88 3.35
N GLN A 122 -16.78 7.58 2.31
CA GLN A 122 -18.17 7.12 2.45
C GLN A 122 -18.29 5.74 3.09
N ASN A 123 -17.21 4.96 3.09
CA ASN A 123 -17.19 3.65 3.74
C ASN A 123 -16.71 3.77 5.19
N ILE A 124 -17.52 3.30 6.13
CA ILE A 124 -17.23 3.35 7.59
C ILE A 124 -15.95 2.60 8.00
N ASN A 125 -15.48 1.69 7.15
CA ASN A 125 -14.25 0.94 7.41
C ASN A 125 -13.00 1.61 6.83
N TYR A 126 -13.13 2.68 6.05
CA TYR A 126 -12.00 3.45 5.54
C TYR A 126 -11.32 4.22 6.66
N LEU A 127 -9.98 4.17 6.70
CA LEU A 127 -9.17 4.85 7.71
C LEU A 127 -8.40 6.03 7.12
N TYR A 128 -7.58 5.77 6.12
CA TYR A 128 -6.70 6.74 5.46
C TYR A 128 -6.16 6.17 4.13
N PRO A 129 -5.51 6.97 3.28
CA PRO A 129 -4.84 6.45 2.08
C PRO A 129 -3.75 5.44 2.46
N SER A 130 -3.66 4.32 1.76
CA SER A 130 -2.60 3.32 1.98
C SER A 130 -1.22 3.86 1.59
N PHE A 131 -1.19 4.78 0.63
CA PHE A 131 -0.05 5.60 0.24
C PHE A 131 -0.53 6.92 -0.36
N ASN A 132 0.38 7.86 -0.57
CA ASN A 132 0.04 9.14 -1.19
C ASN A 132 -0.44 8.91 -2.63
N THR A 133 -1.67 9.31 -2.92
CA THR A 133 -2.25 9.16 -4.25
C THR A 133 -1.40 9.84 -5.31
N ILE A 134 -1.14 9.12 -6.40
CA ILE A 134 -0.52 9.65 -7.61
C ILE A 134 -1.66 9.96 -8.59
N ALA A 135 -1.87 11.24 -8.85
CA ALA A 135 -2.88 11.71 -9.80
C ALA A 135 -2.18 12.60 -10.81
N GLY A 136 -1.69 12.01 -11.90
CA GLY A 136 -0.93 12.71 -12.93
C GLY A 136 -1.72 12.90 -14.21
N SER A 137 -1.67 14.11 -14.79
CA SER A 137 -2.34 14.48 -16.03
C SER A 137 -1.34 14.92 -17.10
N GLY A 138 -1.47 14.41 -18.30
CA GLY A 138 -0.55 14.71 -19.41
C GLY A 138 0.91 14.38 -19.05
N PRO A 139 1.86 15.33 -19.15
CA PRO A 139 3.27 15.08 -18.84
C PRO A 139 3.51 14.55 -17.41
N ASN A 140 2.72 14.99 -16.43
CA ASN A 140 2.86 14.54 -15.04
C ASN A 140 2.54 13.04 -14.87
N SER A 141 1.73 12.47 -15.76
CA SER A 141 1.42 11.03 -15.73
C SER A 141 2.61 10.13 -16.11
N ALA A 142 3.66 10.68 -16.68
CA ALA A 142 4.88 9.95 -17.02
C ALA A 142 5.93 9.97 -15.89
N ILE A 143 5.71 10.75 -14.84
CA ILE A 143 6.65 10.87 -13.72
C ILE A 143 6.35 9.75 -12.72
N ILE A 144 7.34 8.88 -12.50
CA ILE A 144 7.25 7.79 -11.53
C ILE A 144 7.10 8.37 -10.13
N HIS A 145 6.14 7.85 -9.35
CA HIS A 145 5.81 8.33 -8.00
C HIS A 145 5.49 9.84 -7.95
N TYR A 146 4.90 10.39 -9.04
CA TYR A 146 4.50 11.79 -9.08
C TYR A 146 3.63 12.17 -7.89
N ARG A 147 3.92 13.33 -7.31
CA ARG A 147 3.11 13.90 -6.25
C ARG A 147 2.71 15.33 -6.60
N ALA A 148 1.43 15.53 -6.82
CA ALA A 148 0.88 16.85 -7.05
C ALA A 148 1.02 17.75 -5.80
N ASN A 149 1.49 18.97 -6.00
CA ASN A 149 1.51 20.00 -4.98
C ASN A 149 1.01 21.32 -5.59
N LYS A 150 0.89 22.37 -4.80
CA LYS A 150 0.33 23.66 -5.25
C LYS A 150 1.07 24.25 -6.45
N LEU A 151 2.37 23.99 -6.60
CA LEU A 151 3.21 24.53 -7.67
C LEU A 151 3.25 23.62 -8.90
N SER A 152 3.25 22.31 -8.71
CA SER A 152 3.41 21.32 -9.78
C SER A 152 2.10 20.81 -10.37
N GLN A 153 0.97 20.99 -9.68
CA GLN A 153 -0.32 20.48 -10.13
C GLN A 153 -0.76 21.08 -11.48
N ARG A 154 -1.40 20.27 -12.29
CA ARG A 154 -1.98 20.70 -13.56
C ARG A 154 -3.50 20.72 -13.48
N LYS A 155 -4.15 21.60 -14.25
CA LYS A 155 -5.56 21.44 -14.63
C LYS A 155 -5.66 20.26 -15.59
N ILE A 156 -6.57 19.35 -15.30
CA ILE A 156 -6.83 18.19 -16.16
C ILE A 156 -7.59 18.67 -17.39
N LYS A 157 -7.08 18.29 -18.59
CA LYS A 157 -7.68 18.68 -19.87
C LYS A 157 -8.33 17.48 -20.54
N LYS A 158 -9.34 17.75 -21.37
CA LYS A 158 -10.11 16.74 -22.09
C LYS A 158 -9.26 15.81 -23.00
N ASN A 159 -8.11 16.31 -23.48
CA ASN A 159 -7.21 15.55 -24.34
C ASN A 159 -6.04 14.92 -23.59
N ASP A 160 -5.97 15.10 -22.26
CA ASP A 160 -4.91 14.49 -21.46
C ASP A 160 -5.16 12.99 -21.28
N ILE A 161 -4.07 12.26 -21.11
CA ILE A 161 -4.07 10.96 -20.44
C ILE A 161 -3.94 11.24 -18.97
N PHE A 162 -4.77 10.61 -18.17
CA PHE A 162 -4.77 10.75 -16.73
C PHE A 162 -4.45 9.41 -16.09
N LEU A 163 -3.39 9.36 -15.32
CA LEU A 163 -2.99 8.22 -14.51
C LEU A 163 -3.38 8.48 -13.05
N CYS A 164 -4.12 7.55 -12.47
CA CYS A 164 -4.45 7.55 -11.06
C CYS A 164 -3.98 6.25 -10.43
N ASP A 165 -2.99 6.36 -9.55
CA ASP A 165 -2.50 5.27 -8.73
C ASP A 165 -2.78 5.60 -7.26
N SER A 166 -3.55 4.76 -6.60
CA SER A 166 -4.12 5.08 -5.30
C SER A 166 -4.55 3.84 -4.54
N GLY A 167 -4.62 3.96 -3.24
CA GLY A 167 -5.13 2.89 -2.40
C GLY A 167 -5.73 3.41 -1.11
N GLY A 168 -6.44 2.55 -0.41
CA GLY A 168 -7.04 2.82 0.88
C GLY A 168 -6.61 1.81 1.94
N GLN A 169 -6.31 2.29 3.13
CA GLN A 169 -6.22 1.48 4.31
C GLN A 169 -7.60 1.41 4.94
N TYR A 170 -8.10 0.21 5.06
CA TYR A 170 -9.36 -0.10 5.71
C TYR A 170 -9.12 -0.89 7.00
N LYS A 171 -10.10 -0.98 7.87
CA LYS A 171 -10.00 -1.75 9.13
C LYS A 171 -9.58 -3.21 8.92
N TYR A 172 -9.95 -3.79 7.78
CA TYR A 172 -9.79 -5.22 7.52
C TYR A 172 -8.98 -5.55 6.27
N GLY A 173 -8.36 -4.57 5.63
CA GLY A 173 -7.52 -4.80 4.44
C GLY A 173 -6.95 -3.52 3.86
N THR A 174 -6.03 -3.69 2.94
CA THR A 174 -5.33 -2.60 2.24
C THR A 174 -5.52 -2.77 0.75
N THR A 175 -5.76 -1.68 0.03
CA THR A 175 -5.87 -1.69 -1.44
C THR A 175 -4.77 -0.87 -2.07
N ASP A 176 -4.46 -1.24 -3.30
CA ASP A 176 -3.52 -0.59 -4.20
C ASP A 176 -4.01 -0.81 -5.63
N VAL A 177 -4.34 0.27 -6.35
CA VAL A 177 -4.97 0.17 -7.65
C VAL A 177 -4.60 1.32 -8.56
N THR A 178 -4.11 1.01 -9.75
CA THR A 178 -3.79 1.98 -10.80
C THR A 178 -4.81 1.93 -11.92
N ARG A 179 -5.21 3.10 -12.43
CA ARG A 179 -6.00 3.23 -13.65
C ARG A 179 -5.45 4.36 -14.51
N THR A 180 -5.32 4.06 -15.80
CA THR A 180 -5.00 5.06 -16.83
C THR A 180 -6.27 5.36 -17.62
N LEU A 181 -6.66 6.63 -17.67
CA LEU A 181 -7.91 7.09 -18.26
C LEU A 181 -7.65 8.02 -19.43
N CYS A 182 -8.54 7.95 -20.41
CA CYS A 182 -8.63 8.90 -21.50
C CYS A 182 -10.06 9.46 -21.53
N PHE A 183 -10.21 10.76 -21.73
CA PHE A 183 -11.52 11.42 -21.67
C PHE A 183 -12.18 11.54 -23.05
N ASN A 184 -11.36 11.48 -24.10
CA ASN A 184 -11.78 11.44 -25.51
C ASN A 184 -11.35 10.12 -26.16
N LYS A 185 -11.68 9.95 -27.45
CA LYS A 185 -11.16 8.85 -28.27
C LYS A 185 -9.62 8.99 -28.36
N PRO A 186 -8.87 8.05 -27.80
CA PRO A 186 -7.41 8.16 -27.78
C PRO A 186 -6.81 8.00 -29.21
N PRO A 187 -5.71 8.70 -29.53
CA PRO A 187 -4.98 8.51 -30.78
C PRO A 187 -4.52 7.04 -30.95
N LYS A 188 -4.34 6.60 -32.19
CA LYS A 188 -3.90 5.23 -32.51
C LYS A 188 -2.63 4.84 -31.77
N LYS A 189 -1.60 5.70 -31.76
CA LYS A 189 -0.34 5.48 -31.05
C LYS A 189 -0.55 5.18 -29.54
N ILE A 190 -1.46 5.90 -28.89
CA ILE A 190 -1.76 5.69 -27.46
C ILE A 190 -2.44 4.36 -27.24
N LYS A 191 -3.40 3.98 -28.10
CA LYS A 191 -4.04 2.66 -28.04
C LYS A 191 -3.04 1.53 -28.21
N ASP A 192 -2.11 1.66 -29.16
CA ASP A 192 -1.10 0.65 -29.43
C ASP A 192 -0.17 0.46 -28.21
N ILE A 193 0.30 1.57 -27.62
CA ILE A 193 1.14 1.53 -26.42
C ILE A 193 0.38 0.92 -25.25
N PHE A 194 -0.86 1.38 -25.00
CA PHE A 194 -1.71 0.84 -23.92
C PHE A 194 -1.92 -0.67 -24.10
N THR A 195 -2.18 -1.12 -25.31
CA THR A 195 -2.38 -2.55 -25.61
C THR A 195 -1.12 -3.36 -25.36
N ARG A 196 0.06 -2.85 -25.70
CA ARG A 196 1.34 -3.53 -25.42
C ARG A 196 1.58 -3.65 -23.92
N VAL A 197 1.38 -2.56 -23.16
CA VAL A 197 1.51 -2.57 -21.71
C VAL A 197 0.53 -3.56 -21.09
N LEU A 198 -0.72 -3.58 -21.54
CA LEU A 198 -1.74 -4.52 -21.05
C LEU A 198 -1.36 -5.98 -21.35
N LYS A 199 -0.83 -6.27 -22.54
CA LYS A 199 -0.32 -7.62 -22.87
C LYS A 199 0.80 -8.06 -21.92
N GLY A 200 1.77 -7.16 -21.66
CA GLY A 200 2.84 -7.42 -20.70
C GLY A 200 2.30 -7.68 -19.27
N HIS A 201 1.35 -6.88 -18.85
CA HIS A 201 0.69 -7.06 -17.55
C HIS A 201 -0.03 -8.43 -17.45
N ILE A 202 -0.79 -8.81 -18.47
CA ILE A 202 -1.46 -10.12 -18.52
C ILE A 202 -0.45 -11.27 -18.54
N ALA A 203 0.66 -11.13 -19.30
CA ALA A 203 1.71 -12.13 -19.35
C ALA A 203 2.35 -12.36 -17.97
N VAL A 204 2.61 -11.29 -17.22
CA VAL A 204 3.10 -11.37 -15.83
C VAL A 204 2.07 -12.05 -14.92
N ALA A 205 0.80 -11.64 -14.99
CA ALA A 205 -0.27 -12.21 -14.17
C ALA A 205 -0.47 -13.69 -14.40
N ASN A 206 -0.28 -14.17 -15.64
CA ASN A 206 -0.39 -15.58 -16.03
C ASN A 206 0.91 -16.38 -15.81
N THR A 207 1.96 -15.76 -15.28
CA THR A 207 3.22 -16.45 -15.03
C THR A 207 3.07 -17.49 -13.92
N ASN A 208 3.36 -18.74 -14.22
CA ASN A 208 3.40 -19.79 -13.20
C ASN A 208 4.59 -19.57 -12.27
N LEU A 209 4.33 -19.21 -11.03
CA LEU A 209 5.32 -18.93 -9.98
C LEU A 209 5.74 -20.23 -9.28
N ASN A 210 6.52 -21.08 -9.94
CA ASN A 210 7.15 -22.21 -9.25
C ASN A 210 8.43 -21.73 -8.51
N LYS A 211 8.93 -22.56 -7.56
CA LYS A 211 10.06 -22.24 -6.67
C LYS A 211 11.37 -21.80 -7.35
N LYS A 212 11.51 -21.93 -8.65
CA LYS A 212 12.71 -21.61 -9.40
C LYS A 212 12.64 -20.28 -10.17
N LYS A 213 11.51 -19.55 -10.11
CA LYS A 213 11.36 -18.30 -10.85
C LYS A 213 11.77 -17.09 -10.01
N THR A 214 12.70 -16.33 -10.52
CA THR A 214 13.15 -15.06 -9.95
C THR A 214 12.41 -13.88 -10.58
N GLY A 215 12.42 -12.71 -9.93
CA GLY A 215 11.87 -11.47 -10.47
C GLY A 215 12.42 -11.15 -11.87
N LYS A 216 13.70 -11.44 -12.13
CA LYS A 216 14.34 -11.25 -13.46
C LYS A 216 13.67 -12.10 -14.56
N ILE A 217 13.22 -13.30 -14.25
CA ILE A 217 12.52 -14.17 -15.21
C ILE A 217 11.11 -13.64 -15.47
N ILE A 218 10.44 -13.15 -14.44
CA ILE A 218 9.09 -12.60 -14.54
C ILE A 218 9.11 -11.28 -15.34
N ASP A 219 10.11 -10.43 -15.11
CA ASP A 219 10.30 -9.17 -15.84
C ASP A 219 10.42 -9.39 -17.36
N LYS A 220 11.09 -10.47 -17.78
CA LYS A 220 11.14 -10.84 -19.21
C LYS A 220 9.75 -11.01 -19.82
N SER A 221 8.80 -11.61 -19.08
CA SER A 221 7.42 -11.80 -19.58
C SER A 221 6.68 -10.49 -19.82
N ALA A 222 7.05 -9.41 -19.13
CA ALA A 222 6.46 -8.10 -19.33
C ALA A 222 7.02 -7.36 -20.57
N ARG A 223 8.24 -7.74 -21.05
CA ARG A 223 8.96 -7.03 -22.14
C ARG A 223 8.73 -7.61 -23.52
N TYR A 224 8.11 -8.77 -23.61
CA TYR A 224 7.74 -9.43 -24.87
C TYR A 224 6.27 -9.14 -25.22
#